data_f2ed983e43593711468639d5bc54ac5f
#
_entry.id   f2ed983e43593711468639d5bc54ac5f
#
_cell.length_a   1.000
_cell.length_b   1.000
_cell.length_c   1.000
_cell.angle_alpha   90.00
_cell.angle_beta   90.00
_cell.angle_gamma   90.00
#
_symmetry.space_group_name_H-M   'P 1'
#
loop_
_entity.id
_entity.type
_entity.pdbx_description
1 polymer ?
#
loop_
_entity_poly.entity_id
_entity_poly.type
_entity_poly.pdbx_seq_one_letter_code
_entity_poly.pdbx_strand_id
1 'polypeptide(L)'
;AATWLRGVTLINVPTTLLGMVDAAVGGKTGINTSVGKNLVGSFYPANAVIADMSLLATLPREDLAAGAAEVIKCGFIADPEILRIVGETSPEILLDPSSEQLAEITTRAITVKAHVVSADLTEGGLREILNYGHTLAHAIERANDYTWRHGDAVAVGCCFAARLSAQRGLLGADEVALHDELFARVGLPTRYEGSSLEELTHIMASDKKVRRGILRFVLLDGIAHPSTLAVEPNELVAPARAIGIDA
;
A
#
# COMPACT_ATOMS: atom_id res chain seq x y z
N ALA A 1 -23.89 -1.08 6.95
CA ALA A 1 -23.92 -1.79 8.27
C ALA A 1 -23.85 -0.77 9.42
N ALA A 2 -22.87 0.14 9.44
CA ALA A 2 -22.63 1.04 10.57
C ALA A 2 -23.80 1.95 10.95
N THR A 3 -24.59 2.41 9.98
CA THR A 3 -25.68 3.36 10.20
C THR A 3 -27.06 2.73 10.28
N TRP A 4 -27.24 1.51 9.77
CA TRP A 4 -28.49 0.80 9.85
C TRP A 4 -28.76 0.32 11.28
N LEU A 5 -29.91 0.69 11.86
CA LEU A 5 -30.29 0.41 13.25
C LEU A 5 -29.19 0.74 14.29
N ARG A 6 -28.37 1.76 14.02
CA ARG A 6 -27.20 2.17 14.83
C ARG A 6 -26.06 1.13 14.84
N GLY A 7 -26.02 0.26 13.85
CA GLY A 7 -25.01 -0.77 13.64
C GLY A 7 -25.60 -2.18 13.71
N VAL A 8 -25.26 -2.99 12.72
CA VAL A 8 -25.62 -4.41 12.64
C VAL A 8 -24.37 -5.25 12.50
N THR A 9 -24.44 -6.54 12.87
CA THR A 9 -23.33 -7.48 12.67
C THR A 9 -22.87 -7.47 11.21
N LEU A 10 -21.57 -7.28 10.99
CA LEU A 10 -20.92 -7.24 9.68
C LEU A 10 -19.93 -8.41 9.57
N ILE A 11 -20.09 -9.20 8.52
CA ILE A 11 -19.12 -10.21 8.11
C ILE A 11 -18.64 -9.83 6.69
N ASN A 12 -17.33 -9.62 6.53
CA ASN A 12 -16.73 -9.36 5.22
C ASN A 12 -16.29 -10.68 4.58
N VAL A 13 -16.65 -10.85 3.30
CA VAL A 13 -16.16 -11.95 2.45
C VAL A 13 -15.56 -11.32 1.20
N PRO A 14 -14.30 -10.85 1.26
CA PRO A 14 -13.64 -10.24 0.11
C PRO A 14 -13.37 -11.25 -0.99
N THR A 15 -13.55 -10.84 -2.24
CA THR A 15 -13.39 -11.68 -3.44
C THR A 15 -12.16 -11.33 -4.27
N THR A 16 -11.35 -10.38 -3.80
CA THR A 16 -10.09 -9.97 -4.42
C THR A 16 -8.96 -10.05 -3.40
N LEU A 17 -7.72 -10.25 -3.85
CA LEU A 17 -6.56 -10.27 -2.96
C LEU A 17 -6.43 -8.94 -2.22
N LEU A 18 -6.56 -7.81 -2.93
CA LEU A 18 -6.55 -6.48 -2.32
C LEU A 18 -7.64 -6.34 -1.24
N GLY A 19 -8.83 -6.86 -1.50
CA GLY A 19 -9.91 -6.89 -0.52
C GLY A 19 -9.55 -7.70 0.73
N MET A 20 -8.89 -8.86 0.57
CA MET A 20 -8.50 -9.75 1.67
C MET A 20 -7.44 -9.13 2.57
N VAL A 21 -6.39 -8.55 1.97
CA VAL A 21 -5.24 -8.06 2.73
C VAL A 21 -5.36 -6.59 3.14
N ASP A 22 -6.28 -5.84 2.52
CA ASP A 22 -6.45 -4.41 2.81
C ASP A 22 -7.88 -4.04 3.20
N ALA A 23 -8.81 -3.95 2.25
CA ALA A 23 -10.09 -3.25 2.44
C ALA A 23 -11.01 -3.92 3.49
N ALA A 24 -11.01 -5.25 3.60
CA ALA A 24 -11.87 -5.99 4.54
C ALA A 24 -11.39 -5.92 5.99
N VAL A 25 -10.09 -5.62 6.21
CA VAL A 25 -9.46 -5.58 7.53
C VAL A 25 -9.21 -4.14 7.95
N GLY A 26 -9.78 -3.71 9.08
CA GLY A 26 -9.44 -2.41 9.65
C GLY A 26 -10.57 -1.41 9.83
N GLY A 27 -11.78 -1.75 9.42
CA GLY A 27 -13.00 -1.01 9.75
C GLY A 27 -13.10 0.42 9.23
N LYS A 28 -12.19 0.90 8.41
CA LYS A 28 -12.35 2.17 7.69
C LYS A 28 -13.43 1.97 6.62
N THR A 29 -14.58 2.61 6.80
CA THR A 29 -15.65 2.61 5.80
C THR A 29 -15.85 4.03 5.30
N GLY A 30 -16.11 4.18 4.02
CA GLY A 30 -16.32 5.50 3.44
C GLY A 30 -16.98 5.42 2.07
N ILE A 31 -17.63 6.51 1.70
CA ILE A 31 -18.17 6.73 0.36
C ILE A 31 -17.55 7.97 -0.25
N ASN A 32 -17.33 7.90 -1.54
CA ASN A 32 -16.86 9.04 -2.32
C ASN A 32 -18.02 10.03 -2.54
N THR A 33 -17.67 11.29 -2.52
CA THR A 33 -18.59 12.39 -2.81
C THR A 33 -18.06 13.19 -4.00
N SER A 34 -18.87 14.10 -4.54
CA SER A 34 -18.43 15.01 -5.62
C SER A 34 -17.28 15.94 -5.25
N VAL A 35 -17.01 16.08 -3.93
CA VAL A 35 -15.94 16.96 -3.42
C VAL A 35 -14.72 16.22 -2.88
N GLY A 36 -14.73 14.88 -2.88
CA GLY A 36 -13.58 14.08 -2.50
C GLY A 36 -13.88 12.63 -2.11
N LYS A 37 -12.83 11.81 -2.05
CA LYS A 37 -12.88 10.41 -1.61
C LYS A 37 -13.06 10.28 -0.10
N ASN A 38 -13.82 9.25 0.32
CA ASN A 38 -13.95 8.79 1.72
C ASN A 38 -14.37 9.89 2.73
N LEU A 39 -15.06 10.94 2.28
CA LEU A 39 -15.43 12.07 3.14
C LEU A 39 -16.56 11.75 4.12
N VAL A 40 -17.41 10.78 3.78
CA VAL A 40 -18.52 10.32 4.61
C VAL A 40 -18.30 8.87 4.94
N GLY A 41 -18.11 8.55 6.21
CA GLY A 41 -17.82 7.19 6.64
C GLY A 41 -17.77 7.06 8.15
N SER A 42 -17.37 5.88 8.60
CA SER A 42 -17.21 5.57 10.02
C SER A 42 -16.08 4.55 10.23
N PHE A 43 -15.57 4.49 11.44
CA PHE A 43 -14.78 3.34 11.88
C PHE A 43 -15.77 2.26 12.35
N TYR A 44 -15.95 1.23 11.52
CA TYR A 44 -16.86 0.14 11.78
C TYR A 44 -16.21 -1.20 11.41
N PRO A 45 -15.42 -1.80 12.32
CA PRO A 45 -14.77 -3.07 12.06
C PRO A 45 -15.79 -4.19 11.88
N ALA A 46 -15.51 -5.10 10.95
CA ALA A 46 -16.30 -6.29 10.78
C ALA A 46 -16.16 -7.22 12.00
N ASN A 47 -17.23 -7.94 12.35
CA ASN A 47 -17.21 -8.96 13.39
C ASN A 47 -16.41 -10.19 12.98
N ALA A 48 -16.34 -10.46 11.67
CA ALA A 48 -15.48 -11.49 11.08
C ALA A 48 -15.09 -11.09 9.66
N VAL A 49 -13.93 -11.56 9.22
CA VAL A 49 -13.47 -11.52 7.82
C VAL A 49 -13.16 -12.94 7.40
N ILE A 50 -13.76 -13.39 6.31
CA ILE A 50 -13.56 -14.72 5.74
C ILE A 50 -12.84 -14.55 4.40
N ALA A 51 -11.55 -14.85 4.37
CA ALA A 51 -10.73 -14.83 3.16
C ALA A 51 -10.69 -16.23 2.55
N ASP A 52 -11.56 -16.47 1.60
CA ASP A 52 -11.61 -17.74 0.85
C ASP A 52 -10.73 -17.58 -0.42
N MET A 53 -9.56 -18.21 -0.41
CA MET A 53 -8.60 -18.15 -1.52
C MET A 53 -9.17 -18.69 -2.83
N SER A 54 -10.16 -19.61 -2.79
CA SER A 54 -10.78 -20.14 -3.98
C SER A 54 -11.50 -19.08 -4.83
N LEU A 55 -11.95 -17.99 -4.22
CA LEU A 55 -12.60 -16.86 -4.90
C LEU A 55 -11.63 -16.11 -5.83
N LEU A 56 -10.33 -16.22 -5.60
CA LEU A 56 -9.31 -15.59 -6.45
C LEU A 56 -9.17 -16.29 -7.82
N ALA A 57 -9.69 -17.50 -7.99
CA ALA A 57 -9.60 -18.25 -9.25
C ALA A 57 -10.27 -17.54 -10.45
N THR A 58 -11.20 -16.64 -10.18
CA THR A 58 -11.89 -15.85 -11.22
C THR A 58 -11.35 -14.41 -11.34
N LEU A 59 -10.38 -14.04 -10.50
CA LEU A 59 -9.78 -12.71 -10.52
C LEU A 59 -8.82 -12.57 -11.70
N PRO A 60 -8.89 -11.48 -12.50
CA PRO A 60 -7.89 -11.19 -13.51
C PRO A 60 -6.47 -11.15 -12.92
N ARG A 61 -5.49 -11.67 -13.68
CA ARG A 61 -4.09 -11.75 -13.20
C ARG A 61 -3.52 -10.41 -12.78
N GLU A 62 -3.88 -9.35 -13.50
CA GLU A 62 -3.42 -8.00 -13.17
C GLU A 62 -4.00 -7.48 -11.85
N ASP A 63 -5.24 -7.85 -11.52
CA ASP A 63 -5.86 -7.47 -10.25
C ASP A 63 -5.33 -8.31 -9.09
N LEU A 64 -4.93 -9.56 -9.36
CA LEU A 64 -4.22 -10.39 -8.38
C LEU A 64 -2.84 -9.80 -8.09
N ALA A 65 -2.08 -9.42 -9.13
CA ALA A 65 -0.79 -8.75 -9.00
C ALA A 65 -0.92 -7.42 -8.24
N ALA A 66 -1.94 -6.60 -8.56
CA ALA A 66 -2.21 -5.36 -7.85
C ALA A 66 -2.47 -5.59 -6.35
N GLY A 67 -3.17 -6.68 -5.99
CA GLY A 67 -3.34 -7.08 -4.59
C GLY A 67 -2.04 -7.50 -3.92
N ALA A 68 -1.13 -8.14 -4.68
CA ALA A 68 0.18 -8.55 -4.17
C ALA A 68 1.08 -7.35 -3.78
N ALA A 69 0.84 -6.15 -4.30
CA ALA A 69 1.53 -4.95 -3.86
C ALA A 69 1.39 -4.71 -2.36
N GLU A 70 0.18 -4.84 -1.83
CA GLU A 70 -0.10 -4.67 -0.40
C GLU A 70 0.53 -5.79 0.44
N VAL A 71 0.59 -7.02 -0.10
CA VAL A 71 1.27 -8.14 0.56
C VAL A 71 2.78 -7.86 0.68
N ILE A 72 3.43 -7.48 -0.43
CA ILE A 72 4.86 -7.16 -0.46
C ILE A 72 5.16 -5.96 0.45
N LYS A 73 4.32 -4.93 0.44
CA LYS A 73 4.42 -3.80 1.36
C LYS A 73 4.41 -4.24 2.82
N CYS A 74 3.53 -5.17 3.21
CA CYS A 74 3.53 -5.73 4.57
C CYS A 74 4.85 -6.42 4.91
N GLY A 75 5.50 -7.05 3.91
CA GLY A 75 6.84 -7.60 4.04
C GLY A 75 7.88 -6.54 4.41
N PHE A 76 7.88 -5.43 3.70
CA PHE A 76 8.83 -4.33 3.94
C PHE A 76 8.61 -3.63 5.27
N ILE A 77 7.39 -3.48 5.73
CA ILE A 77 7.11 -2.72 6.95
C ILE A 77 7.11 -3.54 8.24
N ALA A 78 6.94 -4.90 8.18
CA ALA A 78 6.74 -5.66 9.41
C ALA A 78 7.10 -7.15 9.35
N ASP A 79 6.99 -7.85 8.21
CA ASP A 79 7.23 -9.30 8.12
C ASP A 79 8.16 -9.67 6.96
N PRO A 80 9.50 -9.63 7.17
CA PRO A 80 10.49 -9.95 6.14
C PRO A 80 10.35 -11.35 5.52
N GLU A 81 9.69 -12.28 6.18
CA GLU A 81 9.46 -13.62 5.64
C GLU A 81 8.59 -13.58 4.38
N ILE A 82 7.68 -12.61 4.27
CA ILE A 82 6.94 -12.36 3.02
C ILE A 82 7.93 -12.07 1.88
N LEU A 83 8.93 -11.21 2.12
CA LEU A 83 9.92 -10.83 1.11
C LEU A 83 10.75 -12.04 0.67
N ARG A 84 11.15 -12.90 1.62
CA ARG A 84 11.87 -14.13 1.32
C ARG A 84 11.04 -15.08 0.45
N ILE A 85 9.79 -15.34 0.82
CA ILE A 85 8.90 -16.20 0.04
C ILE A 85 8.69 -15.65 -1.36
N VAL A 86 8.43 -14.34 -1.51
CA VAL A 86 8.27 -13.70 -2.81
C VAL A 86 9.56 -13.79 -3.63
N GLY A 87 10.73 -13.57 -3.04
CA GLY A 87 12.02 -13.62 -3.72
C GLY A 87 12.41 -15.03 -4.20
N GLU A 88 12.07 -16.07 -3.44
CA GLU A 88 12.44 -17.46 -3.72
C GLU A 88 11.40 -18.21 -4.60
N THR A 89 10.19 -17.67 -4.76
CA THR A 89 9.10 -18.34 -5.49
C THR A 89 8.97 -17.78 -6.91
N SER A 90 8.65 -18.63 -7.88
CA SER A 90 8.43 -18.18 -9.26
C SER A 90 7.15 -17.32 -9.39
N PRO A 91 7.11 -16.36 -10.33
CA PRO A 91 5.95 -15.50 -10.55
C PRO A 91 4.65 -16.26 -10.87
N GLU A 92 4.77 -17.43 -11.52
CA GLU A 92 3.62 -18.28 -11.85
C GLU A 92 2.98 -18.83 -10.59
N ILE A 93 3.78 -19.29 -9.63
CA ILE A 93 3.30 -19.83 -8.35
C ILE A 93 2.80 -18.69 -7.44
N LEU A 94 3.49 -17.55 -7.40
CA LEU A 94 3.07 -16.39 -6.60
C LEU A 94 1.70 -15.84 -7.01
N LEU A 95 1.32 -16.00 -8.29
CA LEU A 95 0.06 -15.54 -8.85
C LEU A 95 -0.87 -16.70 -9.25
N ASP A 96 -0.69 -17.86 -8.62
CA ASP A 96 -1.61 -19.01 -8.69
C ASP A 96 -2.50 -19.02 -7.44
N PRO A 97 -3.83 -18.79 -7.58
CA PRO A 97 -4.77 -18.82 -6.46
C PRO A 97 -4.79 -20.12 -5.66
N SER A 98 -4.32 -21.22 -6.25
CA SER A 98 -4.26 -22.54 -5.59
C SER A 98 -2.94 -22.81 -4.87
N SER A 99 -1.94 -21.92 -5.00
CA SER A 99 -0.62 -22.16 -4.41
C SER A 99 -0.60 -21.96 -2.90
N GLU A 100 0.16 -22.80 -2.21
CA GLU A 100 0.38 -22.67 -0.77
C GLU A 100 1.18 -21.39 -0.46
N GLN A 101 2.08 -20.98 -1.36
CA GLN A 101 2.90 -19.77 -1.20
C GLN A 101 2.04 -18.51 -1.21
N LEU A 102 1.08 -18.37 -2.16
CA LEU A 102 0.17 -17.24 -2.16
C LEU A 102 -0.71 -17.24 -0.89
N ALA A 103 -1.21 -18.39 -0.47
CA ALA A 103 -1.99 -18.51 0.76
C ALA A 103 -1.18 -18.10 2.00
N GLU A 104 0.07 -18.52 2.08
CA GLU A 104 0.98 -18.19 3.18
C GLU A 104 1.24 -16.68 3.26
N ILE A 105 1.69 -16.04 2.15
CA ILE A 105 1.98 -14.60 2.17
C ILE A 105 0.72 -13.76 2.38
N THR A 106 -0.44 -14.22 1.90
CA THR A 106 -1.74 -13.57 2.17
C THR A 106 -2.07 -13.62 3.65
N THR A 107 -1.93 -14.78 4.28
CA THR A 107 -2.18 -14.96 5.73
C THR A 107 -1.26 -14.08 6.57
N ARG A 108 0.02 -13.99 6.21
CA ARG A 108 0.99 -13.12 6.87
C ARG A 108 0.62 -11.64 6.74
N ALA A 109 0.27 -11.19 5.53
CA ALA A 109 -0.14 -9.80 5.30
C ALA A 109 -1.41 -9.44 6.10
N ILE A 110 -2.42 -10.31 6.13
CA ILE A 110 -3.62 -10.15 6.97
C ILE A 110 -3.22 -10.04 8.44
N THR A 111 -2.29 -10.87 8.91
CA THR A 111 -1.83 -10.88 10.30
C THR A 111 -1.13 -9.57 10.66
N VAL A 112 -0.23 -9.06 9.80
CA VAL A 112 0.41 -7.74 9.97
C VAL A 112 -0.64 -6.66 10.10
N LYS A 113 -1.58 -6.61 9.16
CA LYS A 113 -2.62 -5.58 9.18
C LYS A 113 -3.53 -5.68 10.38
N ALA A 114 -3.98 -6.89 10.73
CA ALA A 114 -4.84 -7.12 11.90
C ALA A 114 -4.15 -6.68 13.19
N HIS A 115 -2.85 -6.98 13.34
CA HIS A 115 -2.06 -6.54 14.49
C HIS A 115 -2.01 -5.01 14.61
N VAL A 116 -1.64 -4.34 13.53
CA VAL A 116 -1.53 -2.87 13.48
C VAL A 116 -2.87 -2.19 13.75
N VAL A 117 -3.94 -2.69 13.13
CA VAL A 117 -5.29 -2.12 13.30
C VAL A 117 -5.85 -2.37 14.70
N SER A 118 -5.57 -3.53 15.29
CA SER A 118 -6.02 -3.84 16.67
C SER A 118 -5.33 -2.96 17.69
N ALA A 119 -4.07 -2.56 17.44
CA ALA A 119 -3.32 -1.65 18.29
C ALA A 119 -3.72 -0.18 18.09
N ASP A 120 -4.16 0.20 16.88
CA ASP A 120 -4.50 1.58 16.51
C ASP A 120 -5.65 1.62 15.48
N LEU A 121 -6.88 1.50 15.97
CA LEU A 121 -8.07 1.46 15.10
C LEU A 121 -8.29 2.78 14.33
N THR A 122 -8.01 3.92 14.96
CA THR A 122 -8.38 5.26 14.47
C THR A 122 -7.23 6.01 13.77
N GLU A 123 -6.08 5.34 13.56
CA GLU A 123 -4.89 5.93 12.91
C GLU A 123 -4.31 7.12 13.71
N GLY A 124 -4.14 6.91 15.01
CA GLY A 124 -3.55 7.91 15.91
C GLY A 124 -2.01 7.94 15.89
N GLY A 125 -1.36 6.95 15.32
CA GLY A 125 0.11 6.84 15.28
C GLY A 125 0.61 5.58 14.60
N LEU A 126 0.55 4.42 15.26
CA LEU A 126 1.10 3.17 14.73
C LEU A 126 0.56 2.81 13.35
N ARG A 127 -0.74 2.99 13.13
CA ARG A 127 -1.38 2.64 11.86
C ARG A 127 -0.87 3.45 10.67
N GLU A 128 -0.20 4.58 10.89
CA GLU A 128 0.44 5.36 9.82
C GLU A 128 1.45 4.55 9.02
N ILE A 129 2.11 3.52 9.62
CA ILE A 129 3.08 2.68 8.92
C ILE A 129 2.49 1.94 7.70
N LEU A 130 1.18 1.64 7.72
CA LEU A 130 0.48 1.04 6.59
C LEU A 130 0.45 1.96 5.35
N ASN A 131 0.74 3.26 5.53
CA ASN A 131 0.82 4.23 4.45
C ASN A 131 2.21 4.25 3.76
N TYR A 132 3.09 3.27 4.00
CA TYR A 132 4.34 3.14 3.24
C TYR A 132 4.05 3.13 1.73
N GLY A 133 4.69 4.02 0.97
CA GLY A 133 4.43 4.23 -0.46
C GLY A 133 3.18 5.06 -0.79
N HIS A 134 2.19 5.16 0.10
CA HIS A 134 0.87 5.70 -0.21
C HIS A 134 0.85 7.21 -0.46
N THR A 135 1.79 7.99 0.10
CA THR A 135 1.81 9.44 -0.12
C THR A 135 1.96 9.78 -1.60
N LEU A 136 2.88 9.10 -2.32
CA LEU A 136 3.02 9.25 -3.77
C LEU A 136 1.93 8.47 -4.52
N ALA A 137 1.59 7.25 -4.09
CA ALA A 137 0.60 6.42 -4.76
C ALA A 137 -0.75 7.13 -4.94
N HIS A 138 -1.28 7.75 -3.89
CA HIS A 138 -2.53 8.51 -3.97
C HIS A 138 -2.43 9.73 -4.91
N ALA A 139 -1.26 10.36 -5.00
CA ALA A 139 -1.05 11.44 -5.95
C ALA A 139 -1.08 10.92 -7.40
N ILE A 140 -0.43 9.78 -7.67
CA ILE A 140 -0.48 9.11 -8.97
C ILE A 140 -1.90 8.71 -9.34
N GLU A 141 -2.64 8.06 -8.44
CA GLU A 141 -4.04 7.69 -8.67
C GLU A 141 -4.88 8.91 -9.05
N ARG A 142 -4.74 10.01 -8.31
CA ARG A 142 -5.51 11.23 -8.52
C ARG A 142 -5.11 11.95 -9.81
N ALA A 143 -3.83 12.03 -10.13
CA ALA A 143 -3.32 12.64 -11.36
C ALA A 143 -3.79 11.91 -12.63
N ASN A 144 -4.13 10.61 -12.50
CA ASN A 144 -4.62 9.77 -13.58
C ASN A 144 -6.14 9.50 -13.50
N ASP A 145 -6.92 10.34 -12.82
CA ASP A 145 -8.37 10.18 -12.66
C ASP A 145 -8.78 8.76 -12.19
N TYR A 146 -7.93 8.15 -11.34
CA TYR A 146 -8.12 6.80 -10.79
C TYR A 146 -8.20 5.67 -11.83
N THR A 147 -7.60 5.87 -13.01
CA THR A 147 -7.47 4.82 -14.04
C THR A 147 -6.34 3.84 -13.74
N TRP A 148 -5.34 4.28 -12.96
CA TRP A 148 -4.30 3.40 -12.44
C TRP A 148 -4.84 2.48 -11.36
N ARG A 149 -4.44 1.20 -11.40
CA ARG A 149 -4.75 0.28 -10.31
C ARG A 149 -4.02 0.73 -9.04
N HIS A 150 -4.70 0.61 -7.92
CA HIS A 150 -4.14 1.00 -6.63
C HIS A 150 -2.78 0.32 -6.35
N GLY A 151 -2.69 -1.00 -6.57
CA GLY A 151 -1.44 -1.75 -6.34
C GLY A 151 -0.28 -1.31 -7.23
N ASP A 152 -0.55 -0.92 -8.49
CA ASP A 152 0.46 -0.38 -9.39
C ASP A 152 1.04 0.92 -8.83
N ALA A 153 0.17 1.82 -8.37
CA ALA A 153 0.58 3.07 -7.75
C ALA A 153 1.34 2.85 -6.42
N VAL A 154 0.89 1.87 -5.60
CA VAL A 154 1.57 1.52 -4.34
C VAL A 154 2.97 0.96 -4.59
N ALA A 155 3.15 0.10 -5.59
CA ALA A 155 4.47 -0.44 -5.94
C ALA A 155 5.46 0.69 -6.30
N VAL A 156 5.04 1.60 -7.20
CA VAL A 156 5.85 2.80 -7.55
C VAL A 156 6.12 3.66 -6.31
N GLY A 157 5.11 3.88 -5.48
CA GLY A 157 5.25 4.67 -4.26
C GLY A 157 6.21 4.07 -3.24
N CYS A 158 6.24 2.73 -3.10
CA CYS A 158 7.20 2.03 -2.25
C CYS A 158 8.63 2.13 -2.81
N CYS A 159 8.81 1.96 -4.13
CA CYS A 159 10.11 2.15 -4.79
C CYS A 159 10.63 3.60 -4.63
N PHE A 160 9.75 4.59 -4.67
CA PHE A 160 10.08 5.98 -4.37
C PHE A 160 10.51 6.16 -2.92
N ALA A 161 9.70 5.67 -1.96
CA ALA A 161 9.97 5.81 -0.53
C ALA A 161 11.28 5.11 -0.12
N ALA A 162 11.61 3.97 -0.74
CA ALA A 162 12.89 3.29 -0.53
C ALA A 162 14.08 4.16 -0.95
N ARG A 163 14.00 4.83 -2.11
CA ARG A 163 15.05 5.75 -2.59
C ARG A 163 15.17 6.97 -1.70
N LEU A 164 14.05 7.50 -1.22
CA LEU A 164 14.04 8.61 -0.28
C LEU A 164 14.66 8.20 1.07
N SER A 165 14.40 6.97 1.53
CA SER A 165 15.05 6.39 2.72
C SER A 165 16.57 6.27 2.50
N ALA A 166 17.01 5.77 1.33
CA ALA A 166 18.41 5.64 1.00
C ALA A 166 19.13 7.00 0.89
N GLN A 167 18.49 8.02 0.34
CA GLN A 167 19.02 9.38 0.28
C GLN A 167 19.31 9.95 1.68
N ARG A 168 18.56 9.52 2.68
CA ARG A 168 18.77 9.87 4.09
C ARG A 168 19.73 8.92 4.82
N GLY A 169 20.31 7.93 4.13
CA GLY A 169 21.20 6.94 4.72
C GLY A 169 20.51 5.91 5.62
N LEU A 170 19.17 5.76 5.49
CA LEU A 170 18.36 4.84 6.28
C LEU A 170 18.27 3.45 5.64
N LEU A 171 18.42 3.34 4.30
CA LEU A 171 18.48 2.07 3.55
C LEU A 171 19.76 1.97 2.75
N GLY A 172 20.25 0.74 2.59
CA GLY A 172 21.34 0.41 1.68
C GLY A 172 20.89 0.25 0.23
N ALA A 173 21.84 0.25 -0.71
CA ALA A 173 21.55 0.08 -2.13
C ALA A 173 20.89 -1.27 -2.44
N ASP A 174 21.29 -2.34 -1.76
CA ASP A 174 20.71 -3.68 -1.94
C ASP A 174 19.24 -3.72 -1.50
N GLU A 175 18.89 -3.01 -0.43
CA GLU A 175 17.51 -2.92 0.05
C GLU A 175 16.64 -2.12 -0.93
N VAL A 176 17.17 -1.07 -1.56
CA VAL A 176 16.47 -0.33 -2.64
C VAL A 176 16.26 -1.23 -3.86
N ALA A 177 17.29 -1.97 -4.28
CA ALA A 177 17.19 -2.90 -5.40
C ALA A 177 16.17 -4.02 -5.13
N LEU A 178 16.08 -4.49 -3.90
CA LEU A 178 15.10 -5.49 -3.48
C LEU A 178 13.65 -5.00 -3.68
N HIS A 179 13.36 -3.72 -3.46
CA HIS A 179 12.03 -3.16 -3.75
C HIS A 179 11.69 -3.30 -5.25
N ASP A 180 12.61 -2.85 -6.12
CA ASP A 180 12.38 -2.95 -7.56
C ASP A 180 12.22 -4.41 -8.01
N GLU A 181 13.07 -5.30 -7.50
CA GLU A 181 13.03 -6.72 -7.84
C GLU A 181 11.69 -7.36 -7.46
N LEU A 182 11.26 -7.23 -6.20
CA LEU A 182 10.11 -7.96 -5.70
C LEU A 182 8.79 -7.45 -6.31
N PHE A 183 8.65 -6.13 -6.53
CA PHE A 183 7.47 -5.61 -7.23
C PHE A 183 7.47 -6.00 -8.72
N ALA A 184 8.61 -5.89 -9.43
CA ALA A 184 8.71 -6.30 -10.81
C ALA A 184 8.47 -7.81 -10.99
N ARG A 185 8.86 -8.64 -10.02
CA ARG A 185 8.68 -10.10 -10.03
C ARG A 185 7.23 -10.52 -10.17
N VAL A 186 6.30 -9.78 -9.61
CA VAL A 186 4.85 -10.04 -9.76
C VAL A 186 4.22 -9.24 -10.89
N GLY A 187 5.01 -8.56 -11.71
CA GLY A 187 4.57 -7.80 -12.88
C GLY A 187 4.08 -6.39 -12.57
N LEU A 188 4.40 -5.85 -11.39
CA LEU A 188 4.04 -4.49 -11.01
C LEU A 188 5.07 -3.47 -11.53
N PRO A 189 4.64 -2.24 -11.86
CA PRO A 189 5.54 -1.18 -12.27
C PRO A 189 6.39 -0.69 -11.09
N THR A 190 7.66 -0.36 -11.37
CA THR A 190 8.58 0.28 -10.42
C THR A 190 8.93 1.71 -10.83
N ARG A 191 8.35 2.17 -11.96
CA ARG A 191 8.57 3.50 -12.55
C ARG A 191 7.24 4.14 -12.92
N TYR A 192 7.27 5.47 -13.04
CA TYR A 192 6.11 6.26 -13.47
C TYR A 192 6.56 7.41 -14.38
N GLU A 193 5.97 7.48 -15.56
CA GLU A 193 6.30 8.48 -16.60
C GLU A 193 5.04 9.29 -17.00
N GLY A 194 4.22 9.66 -16.04
CA GLY A 194 2.97 10.41 -16.27
C GLY A 194 3.13 11.89 -15.94
N SER A 195 2.71 12.28 -14.76
CA SER A 195 2.73 13.67 -14.29
C SER A 195 4.12 14.10 -13.79
N SER A 196 4.39 15.42 -13.83
CA SER A 196 5.61 16.00 -13.26
C SER A 196 5.62 15.92 -11.72
N LEU A 197 6.82 16.04 -11.14
CA LEU A 197 6.96 16.11 -9.68
C LEU A 197 6.22 17.31 -9.10
N GLU A 198 6.20 18.46 -9.80
CA GLU A 198 5.48 19.65 -9.37
C GLU A 198 3.98 19.37 -9.21
N GLU A 199 3.37 18.75 -10.22
CA GLU A 199 1.94 18.37 -10.18
C GLU A 199 1.66 17.38 -9.04
N LEU A 200 2.46 16.31 -8.92
CA LEU A 200 2.30 15.31 -7.88
C LEU A 200 2.49 15.92 -6.48
N THR A 201 3.45 16.83 -6.31
CA THR A 201 3.68 17.52 -5.03
C THR A 201 2.50 18.42 -4.67
N HIS A 202 1.91 19.12 -5.65
CA HIS A 202 0.70 19.92 -5.43
C HIS A 202 -0.48 19.04 -4.96
N ILE A 203 -0.65 17.87 -5.58
CA ILE A 203 -1.68 16.90 -5.19
C ILE A 203 -1.41 16.38 -3.78
N MET A 204 -0.18 15.95 -3.46
CA MET A 204 0.20 15.49 -2.13
C MET A 204 -0.06 16.56 -1.06
N ALA A 205 0.27 17.82 -1.34
CA ALA A 205 0.06 18.94 -0.43
C ALA A 205 -1.43 19.26 -0.20
N SER A 206 -2.30 18.96 -1.16
CA SER A 206 -3.75 19.18 -1.07
C SER A 206 -4.48 18.09 -0.26
N ASP A 207 -3.83 16.95 0.02
CA ASP A 207 -4.42 15.90 0.86
C ASP A 207 -4.48 16.41 2.32
N LYS A 208 -5.64 16.19 2.99
CA LYS A 208 -5.90 16.64 4.37
C LYS A 208 -4.91 16.12 5.42
N LYS A 209 -4.06 15.17 5.07
CA LYS A 209 -2.98 14.64 5.92
C LYS A 209 -1.81 15.63 6.08
N VAL A 210 -1.71 16.67 5.24
CA VAL A 210 -0.68 17.70 5.36
C VAL A 210 -1.02 18.65 6.51
N ARG A 211 -0.53 18.33 7.71
CA ARG A 211 -0.61 19.23 8.85
C ARG A 211 0.39 20.37 8.67
N ARG A 212 -0.11 21.61 8.45
CA ARG A 212 0.70 22.84 8.35
C ARG A 212 1.65 22.92 7.13
N GLY A 213 1.31 22.31 5.99
CA GLY A 213 2.12 22.40 4.77
C GLY A 213 3.38 21.52 4.75
N ILE A 214 3.58 20.68 5.75
CA ILE A 214 4.73 19.75 5.80
C ILE A 214 4.32 18.41 5.25
N LEU A 215 5.02 17.95 4.20
CA LEU A 215 4.84 16.60 3.67
C LEU A 215 5.40 15.56 4.65
N ARG A 216 4.67 14.47 4.84
CA ARG A 216 5.10 13.36 5.69
C ARG A 216 5.10 12.07 4.88
N PHE A 217 6.17 11.33 4.99
CA PHE A 217 6.33 10.02 4.37
C PHE A 217 6.63 8.97 5.44
N VAL A 218 6.09 7.78 5.25
CA VAL A 218 6.61 6.61 5.94
C VAL A 218 7.88 6.21 5.21
N LEU A 219 9.00 6.15 5.93
CA LEU A 219 10.31 5.74 5.46
C LEU A 219 10.76 4.52 6.25
N LEU A 220 11.71 3.75 5.71
CA LEU A 220 12.29 2.60 6.39
C LEU A 220 13.70 2.94 6.88
N ASP A 221 13.98 2.64 8.13
CA ASP A 221 15.32 2.61 8.73
C ASP A 221 15.77 1.14 8.86
N GLY A 222 16.08 0.52 7.71
CA GLY A 222 16.17 -0.93 7.54
C GLY A 222 14.82 -1.59 7.32
N ILE A 223 14.83 -2.81 6.76
CA ILE A 223 13.63 -3.63 6.52
C ILE A 223 12.91 -3.89 7.86
N ALA A 224 11.58 -3.77 7.85
CA ALA A 224 10.69 -3.92 9.01
C ALA A 224 10.86 -2.84 10.10
N HIS A 225 11.51 -1.73 9.81
CA HIS A 225 11.64 -0.60 10.74
C HIS A 225 11.05 0.69 10.15
N PRO A 226 9.71 0.77 9.98
CA PRO A 226 9.04 1.93 9.43
C PRO A 226 8.94 3.08 10.45
N SER A 227 9.13 4.30 9.96
CA SER A 227 8.92 5.53 10.73
C SER A 227 8.30 6.61 9.86
N THR A 228 7.46 7.49 10.45
CA THR A 228 6.86 8.61 9.71
C THR A 228 7.68 9.87 9.94
N LEU A 229 8.27 10.39 8.87
CA LEU A 229 9.18 11.53 8.89
C LEU A 229 8.66 12.69 8.04
N ALA A 230 8.98 13.91 8.47
CA ALA A 230 8.81 15.11 7.65
C ALA A 230 9.83 15.13 6.51
N VAL A 231 9.40 15.57 5.33
CA VAL A 231 10.21 15.61 4.12
C VAL A 231 10.09 16.98 3.46
N GLU A 232 11.22 17.57 3.13
CA GLU A 232 11.27 18.84 2.41
C GLU A 232 11.10 18.62 0.89
N PRO A 233 10.48 19.54 0.16
CA PRO A 233 10.24 19.39 -1.28
C PRO A 233 11.48 19.10 -2.13
N ASN A 234 12.64 19.67 -1.78
CA ASN A 234 13.89 19.45 -2.50
C ASN A 234 14.43 18.02 -2.35
N GLU A 235 14.07 17.30 -1.30
CA GLU A 235 14.45 15.91 -1.08
C GLU A 235 13.74 14.95 -2.04
N LEU A 236 12.61 15.37 -2.63
CA LEU A 236 11.82 14.53 -3.54
C LEU A 236 12.43 14.41 -4.94
N VAL A 237 13.29 15.36 -5.35
CA VAL A 237 13.79 15.49 -6.74
C VAL A 237 14.58 14.27 -7.18
N ALA A 238 15.61 13.88 -6.43
CA ALA A 238 16.46 12.76 -6.84
C ALA A 238 15.72 11.41 -6.83
N PRO A 239 14.91 11.04 -5.79
CA PRO A 239 14.07 9.85 -5.83
C PRO A 239 13.06 9.85 -7.00
N ALA A 240 12.46 10.99 -7.32
CA ALA A 240 11.50 11.12 -8.41
C ALA A 240 12.15 10.81 -9.78
N ARG A 241 13.28 11.45 -10.08
CA ARG A 241 14.04 11.17 -11.31
C ARG A 241 14.45 9.70 -11.43
N ALA A 242 14.84 9.09 -10.32
CA ALA A 242 15.29 7.70 -10.30
C ALA A 242 14.17 6.70 -10.69
N ILE A 243 12.91 7.06 -10.47
CA ILE A 243 11.74 6.25 -10.87
C ILE A 243 11.05 6.76 -12.15
N GLY A 244 11.63 7.72 -12.88
CA GLY A 244 11.14 8.18 -14.17
C GLY A 244 10.20 9.38 -14.12
N ILE A 245 9.98 10.01 -12.97
CA ILE A 245 9.19 11.24 -12.85
C ILE A 245 10.01 12.44 -13.31
N ASP A 246 9.42 13.28 -14.14
CA ASP A 246 10.01 14.56 -14.57
C ASP A 246 10.06 15.54 -13.38
N ALA A 247 11.32 15.97 -13.01
CA ALA A 247 11.58 16.70 -11.76
C ALA A 247 12.77 17.67 -11.87
#